data_63a371b219f62b71ffa582eed41f9d75
#
_entry.id   63a371b219f62b71ffa582eed41f9d75
#
_cell.length_a   1.000
_cell.length_b   1.000
_cell.length_c   1.000
_cell.angle_alpha   90.00
_cell.angle_beta   90.00
_cell.angle_gamma   90.00
#
_symmetry.space_group_name_H-M   'P 1'
#
loop_
_entity.id
_entity.type
_entity.pdbx_description
1 polymer ?
#
loop_
_entity_poly.entity_id
_entity_poly.type
_entity_poly.pdbx_seq_one_letter_code
_entity_poly.pdbx_strand_id
1 'polypeptide(L)'
;AARTVRRRIERAQKETGMKSFLVTSAMPGEGKSTVSANIAISLAMKGYKVILVDADLRNPSTAKVLGINEQELGTLEVMKGEVNIDDAVQQYKNTSVKVLAGSTPIQDTSTVLSGKNMRQFIKELEAEADFVIIDTPPSGLLSDAAIVAQYVDGAVFVIRQDYTDVDRILEGMEILSGSGAEITGCILNDVNVRTSESQHYMNSYRTKGETL
;
A
#
# COMPACT_ATOMS: atom_id res chain seq x y z
N ALA A 1 -9.06 -9.01 10.01
CA ALA A 1 -8.60 -7.65 9.64
C ALA A 1 -8.54 -7.48 8.10
N ALA A 2 -7.72 -8.24 7.34
CA ALA A 2 -7.53 -8.04 5.89
C ALA A 2 -8.83 -8.11 5.05
N ARG A 3 -9.79 -8.99 5.41
CA ARG A 3 -11.09 -9.07 4.70
C ARG A 3 -11.93 -7.79 4.84
N THR A 4 -11.88 -7.11 5.97
CA THR A 4 -12.63 -5.87 6.20
C THR A 4 -12.03 -4.73 5.37
N VAL A 5 -10.71 -4.62 5.35
CA VAL A 5 -9.98 -3.64 4.54
C VAL A 5 -10.29 -3.85 3.06
N ARG A 6 -10.16 -5.10 2.56
CA ARG A 6 -10.49 -5.44 1.19
C ARG A 6 -11.90 -4.98 0.79
N ARG A 7 -12.93 -5.28 1.61
CA ARG A 7 -14.31 -4.88 1.31
C ARG A 7 -14.48 -3.37 1.17
N ARG A 8 -13.74 -2.59 1.95
CA ARG A 8 -13.75 -1.12 1.84
C ARG A 8 -13.09 -0.65 0.55
N ILE A 9 -11.99 -1.28 0.16
CA ILE A 9 -11.30 -0.99 -1.12
C ILE A 9 -12.18 -1.37 -2.31
N GLU A 10 -12.80 -2.57 -2.29
CA GLU A 10 -13.75 -3.01 -3.32
C GLU A 10 -14.95 -2.05 -3.45
N ARG A 11 -15.40 -1.52 -2.32
CA ARG A 11 -16.47 -0.52 -2.29
C ARG A 11 -16.02 0.81 -2.89
N ALA A 12 -14.86 1.33 -2.49
CA ALA A 12 -14.30 2.55 -3.06
C ALA A 12 -14.14 2.43 -4.59
N GLN A 13 -13.62 1.29 -5.09
CA GLN A 13 -13.54 1.04 -6.53
C GLN A 13 -14.91 1.13 -7.22
N LYS A 14 -15.96 0.55 -6.64
CA LYS A 14 -17.32 0.59 -7.22
C LYS A 14 -17.92 1.99 -7.20
N GLU A 15 -17.66 2.77 -6.17
CA GLU A 15 -18.25 4.10 -5.98
C GLU A 15 -17.51 5.19 -6.76
N THR A 16 -16.19 5.11 -6.84
CA THR A 16 -15.33 6.16 -7.41
C THR A 16 -14.58 5.74 -8.68
N GLY A 17 -14.53 4.45 -9.00
CA GLY A 17 -13.68 3.91 -10.06
C GLY A 17 -12.20 3.74 -9.67
N MET A 18 -11.86 3.89 -8.39
CA MET A 18 -10.49 3.79 -7.87
C MET A 18 -9.82 2.48 -8.30
N LYS A 19 -8.68 2.59 -8.99
CA LYS A 19 -7.83 1.46 -9.36
C LYS A 19 -6.49 1.49 -8.65
N SER A 20 -5.90 2.67 -8.52
CA SER A 20 -4.58 2.85 -7.90
C SER A 20 -4.70 3.56 -6.56
N PHE A 21 -3.92 3.10 -5.59
CA PHE A 21 -3.80 3.78 -4.31
C PHE A 21 -2.44 3.53 -3.68
N LEU A 22 -1.93 4.54 -2.99
CA LEU A 22 -0.72 4.40 -2.20
C LEU A 22 -1.04 3.95 -0.77
N VAL A 23 -0.05 3.33 -0.14
CA VAL A 23 -0.05 2.98 1.28
C VAL A 23 1.13 3.67 1.94
N THR A 24 0.85 4.49 2.94
CA THR A 24 1.86 5.23 3.70
C THR A 24 1.55 5.23 5.20
N SER A 25 2.38 5.89 6.00
CA SER A 25 2.21 6.06 7.45
C SER A 25 2.92 7.33 7.90
N ALA A 26 2.77 7.73 9.17
CA ALA A 26 3.52 8.87 9.71
C ALA A 26 5.01 8.55 9.89
N MET A 27 5.33 7.37 10.42
CA MET A 27 6.68 6.99 10.82
C MET A 27 7.10 5.62 10.25
N PRO A 28 8.43 5.34 10.18
CA PRO A 28 8.91 4.00 9.85
C PRO A 28 8.46 2.98 10.90
N GLY A 29 8.32 1.71 10.51
CA GLY A 29 7.98 0.63 11.47
C GLY A 29 6.50 0.47 11.78
N GLU A 30 5.60 1.25 11.17
CA GLU A 30 4.14 1.12 11.35
C GLU A 30 3.51 -0.03 10.56
N GLY A 31 4.29 -0.71 9.72
CA GLY A 31 3.88 -1.92 9.01
C GLY A 31 3.25 -1.68 7.64
N LYS A 32 3.53 -0.56 6.99
CA LYS A 32 3.04 -0.21 5.62
C LYS A 32 3.21 -1.36 4.63
N SER A 33 4.43 -1.81 4.42
CA SER A 33 4.76 -2.85 3.43
C SER A 33 4.08 -4.18 3.75
N THR A 34 3.96 -4.53 5.04
CA THR A 34 3.21 -5.72 5.47
C THR A 34 1.71 -5.57 5.18
N VAL A 35 1.15 -4.37 5.42
CA VAL A 35 -0.25 -4.06 5.13
C VAL A 35 -0.49 -4.09 3.62
N SER A 36 0.36 -3.46 2.83
CA SER A 36 0.31 -3.46 1.35
C SER A 36 0.29 -4.88 0.79
N ALA A 37 1.22 -5.72 1.23
CA ALA A 37 1.30 -7.13 0.84
C ALA A 37 0.03 -7.92 1.21
N ASN A 38 -0.48 -7.73 2.43
CA ASN A 38 -1.70 -8.41 2.90
C ASN A 38 -2.95 -7.96 2.13
N ILE A 39 -3.06 -6.68 1.76
CA ILE A 39 -4.14 -6.17 0.90
C ILE A 39 -4.05 -6.81 -0.48
N ALA A 40 -2.87 -6.81 -1.10
CA ALA A 40 -2.64 -7.40 -2.42
C ALA A 40 -3.06 -8.87 -2.45
N ILE A 41 -2.58 -9.68 -1.50
CA ILE A 41 -2.92 -11.09 -1.39
C ILE A 41 -4.44 -11.27 -1.16
N SER A 42 -5.06 -10.45 -0.31
CA SER A 42 -6.49 -10.55 -0.01
C SER A 42 -7.37 -10.22 -1.21
N LEU A 43 -6.98 -9.28 -2.08
CA LEU A 43 -7.65 -8.96 -3.34
C LEU A 43 -7.47 -10.09 -4.35
N ALA A 44 -6.25 -10.60 -4.52
CA ALA A 44 -5.93 -11.70 -5.41
C ALA A 44 -6.72 -12.99 -5.06
N MET A 45 -6.93 -13.27 -3.77
CA MET A 45 -7.78 -14.39 -3.31
C MET A 45 -9.26 -14.26 -3.75
N LYS A 46 -9.67 -13.10 -4.25
CA LYS A 46 -11.00 -12.86 -4.84
C LYS A 46 -11.01 -12.86 -6.37
N GLY A 47 -9.86 -13.18 -6.97
CA GLY A 47 -9.71 -13.28 -8.41
C GLY A 47 -9.33 -11.98 -9.11
N TYR A 48 -9.05 -10.88 -8.36
CA TYR A 48 -8.56 -9.64 -8.95
C TYR A 48 -7.10 -9.79 -9.41
N LYS A 49 -6.79 -9.15 -10.52
CA LYS A 49 -5.40 -8.93 -10.95
C LYS A 49 -4.83 -7.77 -10.14
N VAL A 50 -3.75 -8.01 -9.42
CA VAL A 50 -3.16 -7.00 -8.52
C VAL A 50 -1.70 -6.80 -8.86
N ILE A 51 -1.26 -5.55 -8.96
CA ILE A 51 0.15 -5.18 -9.01
C ILE A 51 0.50 -4.47 -7.70
N LEU A 52 1.50 -5.00 -6.99
CA LEU A 52 2.10 -4.38 -5.82
C LEU A 52 3.45 -3.79 -6.20
N VAL A 53 3.59 -2.48 -6.00
CA VAL A 53 4.79 -1.72 -6.34
C VAL A 53 5.49 -1.27 -5.07
N ASP A 54 6.78 -1.55 -4.96
CA ASP A 54 7.64 -0.98 -3.94
C ASP A 54 8.19 0.37 -4.43
N ALA A 55 7.58 1.46 -4.00
CA ALA A 55 8.01 2.82 -4.30
C ALA A 55 8.77 3.48 -3.14
N ASP A 56 9.14 2.72 -2.10
CA ASP A 56 10.13 3.15 -1.12
C ASP A 56 11.55 2.96 -1.71
N LEU A 57 11.88 3.82 -2.68
CA LEU A 57 13.16 3.75 -3.39
C LEU A 57 14.37 4.06 -2.50
N ARG A 58 14.14 4.54 -1.28
CA ARG A 58 15.19 4.81 -0.29
C ARG A 58 15.52 3.59 0.56
N ASN A 59 14.50 2.79 0.87
CA ASN A 59 14.64 1.60 1.71
C ASN A 59 13.65 0.51 1.26
N PRO A 60 13.84 -0.07 0.06
CA PRO A 60 12.96 -1.10 -0.47
C PRO A 60 12.80 -2.28 0.50
N SER A 61 11.58 -2.74 0.70
CA SER A 61 11.30 -3.79 1.69
C SER A 61 10.28 -4.84 1.25
N THR A 62 9.57 -4.61 0.15
CA THR A 62 8.47 -5.47 -0.30
C THR A 62 8.95 -6.90 -0.62
N ALA A 63 10.11 -7.05 -1.26
CA ALA A 63 10.70 -8.36 -1.54
C ALA A 63 10.96 -9.16 -0.26
N LYS A 64 11.56 -8.53 0.74
CA LYS A 64 11.81 -9.12 2.07
C LYS A 64 10.51 -9.49 2.78
N VAL A 65 9.51 -8.62 2.77
CA VAL A 65 8.19 -8.86 3.40
C VAL A 65 7.48 -10.05 2.77
N LEU A 66 7.56 -10.21 1.46
CA LEU A 66 6.95 -11.31 0.72
C LEU A 66 7.79 -12.59 0.72
N GLY A 67 9.06 -12.52 1.11
CA GLY A 67 10.00 -13.63 1.03
C GLY A 67 10.27 -14.07 -0.41
N ILE A 68 10.38 -13.09 -1.33
CA ILE A 68 10.78 -13.31 -2.73
C ILE A 68 12.21 -12.83 -2.94
N ASN A 69 12.83 -13.26 -4.04
CA ASN A 69 14.19 -12.85 -4.37
C ASN A 69 14.23 -11.37 -4.75
N GLU A 70 15.23 -10.66 -4.28
CA GLU A 70 15.58 -9.35 -4.80
C GLU A 70 16.04 -9.48 -6.25
N GLN A 71 15.68 -8.51 -7.08
CA GLN A 71 16.07 -8.44 -8.49
C GLN A 71 16.91 -7.18 -8.72
N GLU A 72 17.80 -7.25 -9.72
CA GLU A 72 18.57 -6.09 -10.17
C GLU A 72 17.68 -5.06 -10.88
N LEU A 73 16.65 -5.55 -11.59
CA LEU A 73 15.67 -4.72 -12.30
C LEU A 73 14.37 -4.66 -11.47
N GLY A 74 13.93 -3.47 -11.17
CA GLY A 74 12.74 -3.27 -10.35
C GLY A 74 12.04 -1.95 -10.63
N THR A 75 11.38 -1.43 -9.62
CA THR A 75 10.59 -0.20 -9.70
C THR A 75 11.37 0.98 -10.27
N LEU A 76 12.61 1.16 -9.84
CA LEU A 76 13.45 2.30 -10.25
C LEU A 76 13.73 2.29 -11.75
N GLU A 77 14.13 1.14 -12.29
CA GLU A 77 14.51 0.98 -13.69
C GLU A 77 13.30 1.14 -14.62
N VAL A 78 12.13 0.62 -14.19
CA VAL A 78 10.87 0.82 -14.92
C VAL A 78 10.45 2.29 -14.92
N MET A 79 10.51 2.96 -13.76
CA MET A 79 10.17 4.40 -13.66
C MET A 79 11.07 5.28 -14.49
N LYS A 80 12.34 4.90 -14.67
CA LYS A 80 13.27 5.59 -15.58
C LYS A 80 13.04 5.29 -17.07
N GLY A 81 12.23 4.25 -17.36
CA GLY A 81 12.04 3.77 -18.73
C GLY A 81 13.21 2.97 -19.29
N GLU A 82 14.07 2.46 -18.42
CA GLU A 82 15.23 1.64 -18.79
C GLU A 82 14.82 0.20 -19.14
N VAL A 83 13.72 -0.30 -18.55
CA VAL A 83 13.14 -1.62 -18.80
C VAL A 83 11.62 -1.55 -18.85
N ASN A 84 10.99 -2.52 -19.51
CA ASN A 84 9.54 -2.65 -19.52
C ASN A 84 9.03 -3.25 -18.21
N ILE A 85 7.78 -3.01 -17.86
CA ILE A 85 7.12 -3.56 -16.66
C ILE A 85 7.21 -5.09 -16.67
N ASP A 86 6.91 -5.74 -17.80
CA ASP A 86 6.89 -7.20 -17.90
C ASP A 86 8.24 -7.86 -17.64
N ASP A 87 9.34 -7.16 -17.89
CA ASP A 87 10.71 -7.67 -17.66
C ASP A 87 11.14 -7.54 -16.18
N ALA A 88 10.47 -6.67 -15.41
CA ALA A 88 10.82 -6.36 -14.03
C ALA A 88 9.83 -6.92 -12.98
N VAL A 89 8.62 -7.31 -13.39
CA VAL A 89 7.62 -7.87 -12.46
C VAL A 89 7.91 -9.33 -12.14
N GLN A 90 7.64 -9.69 -10.87
CA GLN A 90 7.65 -11.08 -10.41
C GLN A 90 6.23 -11.51 -10.04
N GLN A 91 5.83 -12.72 -10.42
CA GLN A 91 4.60 -13.29 -9.92
C GLN A 91 4.79 -13.82 -8.50
N TYR A 92 3.93 -13.41 -7.57
CA TYR A 92 3.98 -13.90 -6.21
C TYR A 92 3.32 -15.29 -6.09
N LYS A 93 4.12 -16.33 -5.98
CA LYS A 93 3.64 -17.73 -5.82
C LYS A 93 2.60 -18.08 -6.90
N ASN A 94 1.62 -18.91 -6.56
CA ASN A 94 0.51 -19.28 -7.43
C ASN A 94 -0.70 -18.34 -7.24
N THR A 95 -0.46 -17.03 -7.22
CA THR A 95 -1.50 -16.00 -7.05
C THR A 95 -1.58 -15.10 -8.27
N SER A 96 -2.61 -14.25 -8.37
CA SER A 96 -2.71 -13.19 -9.38
C SER A 96 -2.02 -11.89 -8.95
N VAL A 97 -1.14 -11.91 -7.94
CA VAL A 97 -0.32 -10.76 -7.55
C VAL A 97 0.97 -10.77 -8.39
N LYS A 98 1.15 -9.70 -9.14
CA LYS A 98 2.45 -9.33 -9.71
C LYS A 98 3.14 -8.34 -8.75
N VAL A 99 4.43 -8.47 -8.53
CA VAL A 99 5.21 -7.61 -7.64
C VAL A 99 6.28 -6.91 -8.45
N LEU A 100 6.28 -5.59 -8.41
CA LEU A 100 7.37 -4.76 -8.89
C LEU A 100 8.16 -4.33 -7.65
N ALA A 101 9.19 -5.11 -7.32
CA ALA A 101 9.99 -4.90 -6.13
C ALA A 101 10.96 -3.73 -6.30
N GLY A 102 11.38 -3.16 -5.19
CA GLY A 102 12.49 -2.21 -5.20
C GLY A 102 13.80 -2.90 -5.57
N SER A 103 14.67 -2.15 -6.22
CA SER A 103 16.02 -2.55 -6.60
C SER A 103 17.07 -1.84 -5.74
N THR A 104 18.11 -1.30 -6.34
CA THR A 104 19.16 -0.56 -5.62
C THR A 104 18.61 0.71 -4.97
N PRO A 105 18.84 0.93 -3.65
CA PRO A 105 18.41 2.14 -2.96
C PRO A 105 19.04 3.41 -3.53
N ILE A 106 18.24 4.49 -3.65
CA ILE A 106 18.70 5.81 -4.09
C ILE A 106 18.33 6.90 -3.08
N GLN A 107 19.10 7.98 -3.05
CA GLN A 107 18.86 9.10 -2.14
C GLN A 107 17.99 10.20 -2.77
N ASP A 108 18.22 10.54 -4.03
CA ASP A 108 17.43 11.51 -4.77
C ASP A 108 16.31 10.79 -5.55
N THR A 109 15.13 10.78 -4.95
CA THR A 109 13.93 10.14 -5.50
C THR A 109 13.03 11.11 -6.25
N SER A 110 13.16 12.41 -6.00
CA SER A 110 12.22 13.42 -6.47
C SER A 110 12.11 13.50 -8.00
N THR A 111 13.24 13.38 -8.69
CA THR A 111 13.29 13.38 -10.17
C THR A 111 12.61 12.16 -10.79
N VAL A 112 12.68 11.00 -10.12
CA VAL A 112 12.09 9.74 -10.59
C VAL A 112 10.60 9.69 -10.30
N LEU A 113 10.18 10.13 -9.08
CA LEU A 113 8.80 10.05 -8.61
C LEU A 113 7.89 11.14 -9.19
N SER A 114 8.41 12.06 -9.99
CA SER A 114 7.64 13.21 -10.49
C SER A 114 7.57 13.28 -12.03
N GLY A 115 6.59 14.04 -12.54
CA GLY A 115 6.50 14.40 -13.93
C GLY A 115 5.77 13.39 -14.83
N LYS A 116 6.08 13.48 -16.14
CA LYS A 116 5.38 12.70 -17.16
C LYS A 116 5.61 11.19 -17.03
N ASN A 117 6.82 10.80 -16.62
CA ASN A 117 7.19 9.39 -16.49
C ASN A 117 6.37 8.71 -15.41
N MET A 118 6.19 9.34 -14.25
CA MET A 118 5.36 8.80 -13.17
C MET A 118 3.90 8.65 -13.58
N ARG A 119 3.33 9.65 -14.26
CA ARG A 119 1.96 9.57 -14.79
C ARG A 119 1.79 8.43 -15.79
N GLN A 120 2.76 8.27 -16.69
CA GLN A 120 2.74 7.19 -17.68
C GLN A 120 2.86 5.83 -17.01
N PHE A 121 3.79 5.69 -16.07
CA PHE A 121 4.01 4.49 -15.28
C PHE A 121 2.73 4.02 -14.57
N ILE A 122 2.04 4.91 -13.84
CA ILE A 122 0.78 4.55 -13.17
C ILE A 122 -0.29 4.10 -14.18
N LYS A 123 -0.44 4.80 -15.30
CA LYS A 123 -1.41 4.43 -16.35
C LYS A 123 -1.15 3.06 -16.96
N GLU A 124 0.10 2.72 -17.18
CA GLU A 124 0.50 1.41 -17.71
C GLU A 124 0.15 0.30 -16.72
N LEU A 125 0.42 0.51 -15.43
CA LEU A 125 0.04 -0.44 -14.38
C LEU A 125 -1.49 -0.62 -14.28
N GLU A 126 -2.25 0.48 -14.33
CA GLU A 126 -3.73 0.46 -14.29
C GLU A 126 -4.36 -0.22 -15.51
N ALA A 127 -3.67 -0.23 -16.65
CA ALA A 127 -4.13 -0.94 -17.84
C ALA A 127 -4.02 -2.47 -17.70
N GLU A 128 -3.06 -2.95 -16.90
CA GLU A 128 -2.78 -4.38 -16.73
C GLU A 128 -3.48 -5.02 -15.53
N ALA A 129 -3.91 -4.22 -14.54
CA ALA A 129 -4.45 -4.71 -13.27
C ALA A 129 -5.82 -4.12 -12.93
N ASP A 130 -6.56 -4.85 -12.09
CA ASP A 130 -7.78 -4.35 -11.45
C ASP A 130 -7.45 -3.42 -10.29
N PHE A 131 -6.34 -3.68 -9.59
CA PHE A 131 -5.82 -2.87 -8.50
C PHE A 131 -4.30 -2.71 -8.59
N VAL A 132 -3.84 -1.47 -8.39
CA VAL A 132 -2.43 -1.10 -8.26
C VAL A 132 -2.20 -0.55 -6.85
N ILE A 133 -1.31 -1.19 -6.10
CA ILE A 133 -0.98 -0.82 -4.72
C ILE A 133 0.46 -0.31 -4.70
N ILE A 134 0.64 0.94 -4.28
CA ILE A 134 1.96 1.58 -4.23
C ILE A 134 2.42 1.68 -2.77
N ASP A 135 3.39 0.88 -2.36
CA ASP A 135 4.01 0.99 -1.04
C ASP A 135 5.01 2.13 -1.05
N THR A 136 4.84 3.12 -0.17
CA THR A 136 5.64 4.36 -0.15
C THR A 136 6.34 4.55 1.20
N PRO A 137 7.41 5.38 1.27
CA PRO A 137 7.99 5.77 2.55
C PRO A 137 7.00 6.58 3.42
N PRO A 138 7.31 6.76 4.73
CA PRO A 138 6.46 7.51 5.63
C PRO A 138 6.28 8.97 5.20
N SER A 139 5.03 9.46 5.12
CA SER A 139 4.70 10.83 4.71
C SER A 139 5.09 11.89 5.76
N GLY A 140 5.19 11.52 7.02
CA GLY A 140 5.63 12.41 8.10
C GLY A 140 7.12 12.75 8.09
N LEU A 141 7.92 12.06 7.26
CA LEU A 141 9.37 12.29 7.18
C LEU A 141 9.85 12.68 5.79
N LEU A 142 9.15 12.23 4.75
CA LEU A 142 9.59 12.34 3.34
C LEU A 142 8.45 12.79 2.45
N SER A 143 8.77 13.63 1.47
CA SER A 143 7.80 14.12 0.48
C SER A 143 7.41 13.08 -0.58
N ASP A 144 8.09 11.96 -0.62
CA ASP A 144 7.93 10.92 -1.65
C ASP A 144 6.48 10.42 -1.76
N ALA A 145 5.82 10.12 -0.64
CA ALA A 145 4.42 9.73 -0.62
C ALA A 145 3.49 10.84 -1.15
N ALA A 146 3.77 12.10 -0.78
CA ALA A 146 3.00 13.25 -1.24
C ALA A 146 3.18 13.51 -2.74
N ILE A 147 4.36 13.22 -3.30
CA ILE A 147 4.60 13.31 -4.74
C ILE A 147 3.82 12.22 -5.47
N VAL A 148 3.92 10.95 -5.04
CA VAL A 148 3.21 9.81 -5.64
C VAL A 148 1.70 9.99 -5.57
N ALA A 149 1.19 10.56 -4.49
CA ALA A 149 -0.22 10.82 -4.24
C ALA A 149 -0.93 11.64 -5.33
N GLN A 150 -0.18 12.47 -6.06
CA GLN A 150 -0.72 13.27 -7.17
C GLN A 150 -1.04 12.47 -8.43
N TYR A 151 -0.66 11.19 -8.48
CA TYR A 151 -0.78 10.34 -9.66
C TYR A 151 -1.68 9.12 -9.45
N VAL A 152 -2.10 8.84 -8.21
CA VAL A 152 -2.97 7.72 -7.84
C VAL A 152 -4.36 8.21 -7.46
N ASP A 153 -5.34 7.31 -7.45
CA ASP A 153 -6.73 7.63 -7.17
C ASP A 153 -7.02 7.86 -5.68
N GLY A 154 -6.18 7.32 -4.79
CA GLY A 154 -6.41 7.45 -3.36
C GLY A 154 -5.20 7.08 -2.51
N ALA A 155 -5.36 7.23 -1.20
CA ALA A 155 -4.34 6.91 -0.22
C ALA A 155 -4.93 6.14 0.97
N VAL A 156 -4.19 5.15 1.44
CA VAL A 156 -4.46 4.40 2.67
C VAL A 156 -3.39 4.74 3.68
N PHE A 157 -3.80 5.25 4.84
CA PHE A 157 -2.89 5.62 5.91
C PHE A 157 -2.82 4.53 6.98
N VAL A 158 -1.62 4.04 7.28
CA VAL A 158 -1.38 2.99 8.28
C VAL A 158 -0.93 3.64 9.57
N ILE A 159 -1.58 3.26 10.66
CA ILE A 159 -1.29 3.71 12.02
C ILE A 159 -1.02 2.47 12.86
N ARG A 160 0.13 2.40 13.52
CA ARG A 160 0.42 1.33 14.46
C ARG A 160 -0.04 1.71 15.86
N GLN A 161 -0.82 0.84 16.52
CA GLN A 161 -1.31 1.08 17.87
C GLN A 161 -0.14 1.30 18.84
N ASP A 162 -0.27 2.31 19.71
CA ASP A 162 0.68 2.62 20.80
C ASP A 162 2.14 2.82 20.32
N TYR A 163 2.33 3.33 19.09
CA TYR A 163 3.64 3.46 18.47
C TYR A 163 4.01 4.90 18.11
N THR A 164 3.10 5.64 17.48
CA THR A 164 3.33 7.01 17.00
C THR A 164 2.39 7.97 17.72
N ASP A 165 2.90 9.13 18.14
CA ASP A 165 2.11 10.19 18.75
C ASP A 165 1.06 10.74 17.77
N VAL A 166 -0.11 11.13 18.31
CA VAL A 166 -1.23 11.63 17.51
C VAL A 166 -0.85 12.85 16.66
N ASP A 167 -0.05 13.76 17.21
CA ASP A 167 0.38 14.96 16.50
C ASP A 167 1.20 14.61 15.24
N ARG A 168 2.08 13.60 15.32
CA ARG A 168 2.84 13.09 14.16
C ARG A 168 1.95 12.41 13.13
N ILE A 169 0.92 11.71 13.57
CA ILE A 169 -0.06 11.09 12.69
C ILE A 169 -0.82 12.18 11.91
N LEU A 170 -1.31 13.20 12.62
CA LEU A 170 -2.04 14.31 12.02
C LEU A 170 -1.16 15.10 11.04
N GLU A 171 0.08 15.39 11.41
CA GLU A 171 1.06 16.06 10.54
C GLU A 171 1.28 15.26 9.24
N GLY A 172 1.51 13.95 9.34
CA GLY A 172 1.69 13.09 8.16
C GLY A 172 0.46 13.02 7.26
N MET A 173 -0.74 13.02 7.84
CA MET A 173 -2.01 13.08 7.10
C MET A 173 -2.22 14.44 6.44
N GLU A 174 -1.87 15.54 7.10
CA GLU A 174 -1.98 16.89 6.57
C GLU A 174 -1.05 17.10 5.37
N ILE A 175 0.21 16.64 5.45
CA ILE A 175 1.17 16.65 4.34
C ILE A 175 0.60 15.90 3.14
N LEU A 176 0.02 14.73 3.35
CA LEU A 176 -0.55 13.92 2.29
C LEU A 176 -1.78 14.59 1.66
N SER A 177 -2.71 15.09 2.47
CA SER A 177 -3.91 15.79 2.00
C SER A 177 -3.57 17.10 1.30
N GLY A 178 -2.56 17.83 1.80
CA GLY A 178 -2.06 19.07 1.19
C GLY A 178 -1.48 18.87 -0.22
N SER A 179 -1.07 17.65 -0.57
CA SER A 179 -0.62 17.30 -1.92
C SER A 179 -1.75 17.05 -2.93
N GLY A 180 -3.02 17.10 -2.48
CA GLY A 180 -4.20 16.80 -3.29
C GLY A 180 -4.63 15.33 -3.24
N ALA A 181 -4.00 14.50 -2.39
CA ALA A 181 -4.38 13.11 -2.21
C ALA A 181 -5.71 12.99 -1.44
N GLU A 182 -6.60 12.14 -1.93
CA GLU A 182 -7.76 11.71 -1.16
C GLU A 182 -7.38 10.55 -0.23
N ILE A 183 -7.44 10.78 1.10
CA ILE A 183 -7.24 9.71 2.07
C ILE A 183 -8.52 8.87 2.13
N THR A 184 -8.52 7.77 1.41
CA THR A 184 -9.65 6.82 1.31
C THR A 184 -9.95 6.12 2.64
N GLY A 185 -8.95 5.99 3.52
CA GLY A 185 -9.13 5.43 4.85
C GLY A 185 -7.85 5.21 5.63
N CYS A 186 -8.04 4.93 6.94
CA CYS A 186 -6.96 4.57 7.85
C CYS A 186 -7.05 3.10 8.28
N ILE A 187 -5.89 2.48 8.47
CA ILE A 187 -5.76 1.12 8.98
C ILE A 187 -5.02 1.17 10.31
N LEU A 188 -5.71 0.79 11.39
CA LEU A 188 -5.05 0.58 12.67
C LEU A 188 -4.40 -0.81 12.67
N ASN A 189 -3.08 -0.83 12.70
CA ASN A 189 -2.24 -2.03 12.65
C ASN A 189 -1.74 -2.43 14.03
N ASP A 190 -1.33 -3.68 14.18
CA ASP A 190 -0.76 -4.26 15.42
C ASP A 190 -1.65 -4.06 16.67
N VAL A 191 -2.98 -4.16 16.46
CA VAL A 191 -3.96 -3.96 17.52
C VAL A 191 -3.89 -5.09 18.54
N ASN A 192 -3.69 -4.74 19.81
CA ASN A 192 -3.73 -5.68 20.90
C ASN A 192 -5.18 -6.08 21.24
N VAL A 193 -5.66 -7.18 20.67
CA VAL A 193 -7.04 -7.69 20.86
C VAL A 193 -7.28 -8.23 22.28
N ARG A 194 -6.29 -8.22 23.18
CA ARG A 194 -6.36 -8.80 24.53
C ARG A 194 -6.97 -7.87 25.60
N THR A 195 -7.47 -6.69 25.24
CA THR A 195 -8.25 -5.90 26.20
C THR A 195 -9.58 -6.59 26.47
N SER A 196 -9.90 -6.78 27.76
CA SER A 196 -11.06 -7.52 28.27
C SER A 196 -12.42 -7.09 27.65
N GLU A 197 -12.54 -5.86 27.21
CA GLU A 197 -13.73 -5.31 26.54
C GLU A 197 -13.90 -5.90 25.12
N SER A 198 -12.84 -6.08 24.35
CA SER A 198 -12.90 -6.65 23.00
C SER A 198 -13.26 -8.14 23.03
N GLN A 199 -12.81 -8.87 24.07
CA GLN A 199 -13.19 -10.28 24.25
C GLN A 199 -14.65 -10.43 24.69
N HIS A 200 -15.16 -9.57 25.56
CA HIS A 200 -16.57 -9.56 25.93
C HIS A 200 -17.48 -9.24 24.74
N TYR A 201 -17.08 -8.27 23.92
CA TYR A 201 -17.83 -7.88 22.73
C TYR A 201 -17.85 -9.01 21.67
N MET A 202 -16.71 -9.65 21.40
CA MET A 202 -16.62 -10.78 20.47
C MET A 202 -17.37 -12.01 20.97
N ASN A 203 -17.36 -12.30 22.26
CA ASN A 203 -18.06 -13.42 22.85
C ASN A 203 -19.60 -13.21 22.83
N SER A 204 -20.09 -11.97 23.01
CA SER A 204 -21.53 -11.67 22.94
C SER A 204 -22.13 -11.89 21.55
N TYR A 205 -21.31 -11.85 20.48
CA TYR A 205 -21.76 -12.17 19.11
C TYR A 205 -21.64 -13.66 18.77
N ARG A 206 -20.72 -14.39 19.42
CA ARG A 206 -20.60 -15.86 19.22
C ARG A 206 -21.77 -16.62 19.86
N THR A 207 -22.21 -16.20 21.03
CA THR A 207 -23.33 -16.85 21.74
C THR A 207 -24.69 -16.61 21.10
N LYS A 208 -24.86 -15.62 20.22
CA LYS A 208 -26.11 -15.39 19.46
C LYS A 208 -26.21 -16.17 18.13
N GLY A 209 -25.15 -16.84 17.71
CA GLY A 209 -25.11 -17.60 16.45
C GLY A 209 -25.29 -19.11 16.61
N GLU A 210 -25.43 -19.64 17.83
CA GLU A 210 -25.58 -21.09 18.09
C GLU A 210 -27.00 -21.50 18.54
N THR A 211 -27.98 -20.60 18.39
CA THR A 211 -29.40 -20.92 18.63
C THR A 211 -30.24 -20.56 17.41
N LEU A 212 -30.11 -21.33 16.35
CA LEU A 212 -31.14 -21.54 15.29
C LEU A 212 -30.79 -22.82 14.54
#